data_a863af6c96116be46b45799f64ba8b9d
#
_entry.id   a863af6c96116be46b45799f64ba8b9d
#
_cell.length_a   1.000
_cell.length_b   1.000
_cell.length_c   1.000
_cell.angle_alpha   90.00
_cell.angle_beta   90.00
_cell.angle_gamma   90.00
#
_symmetry.space_group_name_H-M   'P 1'
#
loop_
_entity.id
_entity.type
_entity.pdbx_description
1 polymer ?
#
loop_
_entity_poly.entity_id
_entity_poly.type
_entity_poly.pdbx_seq_one_letter_code
_entity_poly.pdbx_strand_id
1 'polypeptide(L)'
;SIKLVLTKFKARRNGVEVCGYISSPIFDYCEKPMLLLRERSEIIPLDISECSFCYDGAKIRNNTSWGFRTIIERDKRKSFSFTVEIGERSYPVDFECGEWVVFNKKRKSFVMNGVKCRMSDSCFVLESVERKAEKEYKKSELKRYLRSNKKVFAVRFINYLMPKKRIWLYHDCKGVGVDNAYYQFVHDFTIDDGVERYYVVNGSIDAVRDKFTPEQQKYLISFRSTKHKLLYLNAEKVITAFIEKENYLPYFSDIYPEYIDLFSGDVYYLQHGVLHAHLPWKYSYDRLDVTGEVVSTSYEVENFTKNYFFPEEALIKSKMPRYDYFDADENKAKNVILFAPSWRKYLIS
;
A
#
# COMPACT_ATOMS: atom_id res chain seq x y z
N SER A 1 -24.53 -13.71 -10.69
CA SER A 1 -24.48 -12.97 -9.41
C SER A 1 -23.54 -11.78 -9.53
N ILE A 2 -23.83 -10.69 -8.82
CA ILE A 2 -22.94 -9.55 -8.67
C ILE A 2 -21.95 -9.88 -7.57
N LYS A 3 -20.66 -9.69 -7.84
CA LYS A 3 -19.56 -9.87 -6.90
C LYS A 3 -19.00 -8.51 -6.53
N LEU A 4 -18.82 -8.24 -5.24
CA LEU A 4 -18.11 -7.08 -4.72
C LEU A 4 -16.87 -7.55 -3.98
N VAL A 5 -15.71 -6.95 -4.30
CA VAL A 5 -14.44 -7.24 -3.65
C VAL A 5 -13.88 -5.94 -3.08
N LEU A 6 -13.62 -5.91 -1.79
CA LEU A 6 -12.87 -4.83 -1.15
C LEU A 6 -11.38 -5.13 -1.33
N THR A 7 -10.66 -4.24 -2.00
CA THR A 7 -9.23 -4.41 -2.28
C THR A 7 -8.35 -3.65 -1.30
N LYS A 8 -8.85 -2.55 -0.74
CA LYS A 8 -8.18 -1.76 0.29
C LYS A 8 -9.17 -1.34 1.37
N PHE A 9 -8.74 -1.45 2.63
CA PHE A 9 -9.49 -0.94 3.77
C PHE A 9 -8.48 -0.45 4.81
N LYS A 10 -8.22 0.87 4.82
CA LYS A 10 -7.13 1.46 5.60
C LYS A 10 -7.62 2.63 6.44
N ALA A 11 -7.39 2.54 7.75
CA ALA A 11 -7.66 3.66 8.64
C ALA A 11 -6.62 4.77 8.43
N ARG A 12 -7.07 5.94 7.98
CA ARG A 12 -6.31 7.17 7.78
C ARG A 12 -6.55 8.15 8.92
N ARG A 13 -5.84 9.27 8.95
CA ARG A 13 -6.04 10.32 9.95
C ARG A 13 -7.43 10.95 9.89
N ASN A 14 -7.97 11.12 8.70
CA ASN A 14 -9.27 11.78 8.43
C ASN A 14 -10.45 10.81 8.29
N GLY A 15 -10.23 9.51 8.30
CA GLY A 15 -11.30 8.54 8.10
C GLY A 15 -10.80 7.15 7.77
N VAL A 16 -11.63 6.38 7.11
CA VAL A 16 -11.29 5.05 6.60
C VAL A 16 -11.40 5.07 5.09
N GLU A 17 -10.29 4.83 4.43
CA GLU A 17 -10.23 4.67 2.97
C GLU A 17 -10.68 3.25 2.61
N VAL A 18 -11.68 3.18 1.74
CA VAL A 18 -12.25 1.92 1.22
C VAL A 18 -12.16 1.94 -0.29
N CYS A 19 -11.45 0.97 -0.86
CA CYS A 19 -11.41 0.74 -2.31
C CYS A 19 -11.91 -0.66 -2.61
N GLY A 20 -12.46 -0.83 -3.79
CA GLY A 20 -12.92 -2.12 -4.26
C GLY A 20 -13.48 -2.06 -5.67
N TYR A 21 -14.08 -3.14 -6.08
CA TYR A 21 -14.75 -3.21 -7.37
C TYR A 21 -15.97 -4.14 -7.30
N ILE A 22 -16.92 -3.87 -8.20
CA ILE A 22 -18.01 -4.77 -8.50
C ILE A 22 -17.80 -5.40 -9.88
N SER A 23 -18.14 -6.66 -10.01
CA SER A 23 -18.09 -7.37 -11.29
C SER A 23 -19.29 -8.30 -11.45
N SER A 24 -19.77 -8.39 -12.67
CA SER A 24 -20.82 -9.34 -13.07
C SER A 24 -20.86 -9.47 -14.58
N PRO A 25 -21.11 -10.64 -15.16
CA PRO A 25 -21.35 -10.78 -16.59
C PRO A 25 -22.52 -9.93 -17.12
N ILE A 26 -23.46 -9.55 -16.27
CA ILE A 26 -24.59 -8.71 -16.67
C ILE A 26 -24.18 -7.28 -17.03
N PHE A 27 -23.04 -6.80 -16.49
CA PHE A 27 -22.57 -5.44 -16.77
C PHE A 27 -22.14 -5.23 -18.22
N ASP A 28 -21.86 -6.29 -18.97
CA ASP A 28 -21.55 -6.20 -20.40
C ASP A 28 -22.81 -5.93 -21.27
N TYR A 29 -24.00 -6.05 -20.67
CA TYR A 29 -25.30 -6.00 -21.37
C TYR A 29 -26.28 -4.99 -20.77
N CYS A 30 -25.87 -4.18 -19.80
CA CYS A 30 -26.71 -3.20 -19.15
C CYS A 30 -26.05 -1.81 -19.12
N GLU A 31 -26.82 -0.81 -18.80
CA GLU A 31 -26.31 0.52 -18.50
C GLU A 31 -25.34 0.48 -17.31
N LYS A 32 -24.51 1.52 -17.20
CA LYS A 32 -23.58 1.69 -16.07
C LYS A 32 -24.34 1.49 -14.74
N PRO A 33 -23.93 0.52 -13.89
CA PRO A 33 -24.57 0.32 -12.61
C PRO A 33 -24.30 1.48 -11.67
N MET A 34 -25.15 1.68 -10.67
CA MET A 34 -24.89 2.56 -9.54
C MET A 34 -24.47 1.73 -8.33
N LEU A 35 -23.38 2.09 -7.68
CA LEU A 35 -22.95 1.49 -6.42
C LEU A 35 -23.30 2.44 -5.28
N LEU A 36 -24.05 1.96 -4.32
CA LEU A 36 -24.54 2.71 -3.19
C LEU A 36 -23.95 2.16 -1.90
N LEU A 37 -23.44 3.05 -1.08
CA LEU A 37 -23.09 2.78 0.32
C LEU A 37 -24.29 3.20 1.18
N ARG A 38 -24.88 2.26 1.89
CA ARG A 38 -26.05 2.51 2.74
C ARG A 38 -25.66 2.58 4.21
N GLU A 39 -26.04 3.69 4.84
CA GLU A 39 -25.96 3.87 6.28
C GLU A 39 -27.39 4.12 6.83
N ARG A 40 -28.01 3.12 7.45
CA ARG A 40 -29.40 3.19 7.95
C ARG A 40 -30.37 3.75 6.90
N SER A 41 -30.76 5.04 7.04
CA SER A 41 -31.64 5.75 6.10
C SER A 41 -30.89 6.61 5.08
N GLU A 42 -29.58 6.78 5.24
CA GLU A 42 -28.74 7.55 4.34
C GLU A 42 -28.20 6.67 3.23
N ILE A 43 -28.28 7.16 2.01
CA ILE A 43 -27.79 6.49 0.82
C ILE A 43 -26.71 7.39 0.19
N ILE A 44 -25.49 6.88 0.12
CA ILE A 44 -24.35 7.58 -0.44
C ILE A 44 -24.01 6.95 -1.78
N PRO A 45 -24.29 7.58 -2.92
CA PRO A 45 -23.82 7.09 -4.21
C PRO A 45 -22.30 7.16 -4.27
N LEU A 46 -21.67 6.06 -4.68
CA LEU A 46 -20.24 6.00 -4.88
C LEU A 46 -19.91 6.28 -6.35
N ASP A 47 -18.90 7.12 -6.57
CA ASP A 47 -18.36 7.29 -7.92
C ASP A 47 -17.64 6.01 -8.33
N ILE A 48 -18.02 5.47 -9.49
CA ILE A 48 -17.44 4.23 -10.04
C ILE A 48 -16.92 4.47 -11.44
N SER A 49 -15.77 3.87 -11.73
CA SER A 49 -15.13 3.92 -13.04
C SER A 49 -14.87 2.51 -13.57
N GLU A 50 -14.97 2.34 -14.88
CA GLU A 50 -14.63 1.07 -15.52
C GLU A 50 -13.19 0.70 -15.21
N CYS A 51 -12.95 -0.55 -14.83
CA CYS A 51 -11.64 -1.04 -14.45
C CYS A 51 -11.40 -2.45 -14.93
N SER A 52 -10.14 -2.76 -15.21
CA SER A 52 -9.70 -4.08 -15.67
C SER A 52 -9.24 -4.99 -14.52
N PHE A 53 -9.82 -4.85 -13.34
CA PHE A 53 -9.36 -5.54 -12.12
C PHE A 53 -9.55 -7.06 -12.13
N CYS A 54 -10.38 -7.59 -13.00
CA CYS A 54 -10.58 -9.03 -13.12
C CYS A 54 -9.41 -9.77 -13.78
N TYR A 55 -8.21 -9.17 -13.79
CA TYR A 55 -7.05 -9.76 -14.40
C TYR A 55 -6.29 -10.65 -13.42
N ASP A 56 -6.58 -11.93 -13.46
CA ASP A 56 -5.92 -12.96 -12.65
C ASP A 56 -4.91 -13.77 -13.51
N GLY A 57 -4.15 -13.06 -14.37
CA GLY A 57 -3.16 -13.69 -15.25
C GLY A 57 -3.74 -14.56 -16.36
N ALA A 58 -5.02 -14.89 -16.33
CA ALA A 58 -5.76 -15.59 -17.36
C ALA A 58 -6.42 -14.59 -18.30
N LYS A 59 -6.50 -14.94 -19.58
CA LYS A 59 -7.10 -14.11 -20.63
C LYS A 59 -8.38 -13.44 -20.15
N ILE A 60 -8.42 -12.10 -20.29
CA ILE A 60 -9.61 -11.29 -20.09
C ILE A 60 -10.78 -11.97 -20.78
N ARG A 61 -11.73 -12.45 -20.02
CA ARG A 61 -13.08 -12.63 -20.54
C ARG A 61 -13.77 -11.29 -20.40
N ASN A 62 -14.58 -10.93 -21.36
CA ASN A 62 -15.33 -9.68 -21.48
C ASN A 62 -16.27 -9.45 -20.28
N ASN A 63 -15.74 -9.29 -19.09
CA ASN A 63 -16.52 -8.97 -17.90
C ASN A 63 -16.14 -7.55 -17.49
N THR A 64 -17.01 -6.61 -17.78
CA THR A 64 -16.87 -5.24 -17.31
C THR A 64 -16.89 -5.23 -15.79
N SER A 65 -15.91 -4.57 -15.20
CA SER A 65 -15.80 -4.36 -13.76
C SER A 65 -15.77 -2.87 -13.47
N TRP A 66 -16.36 -2.49 -12.35
CA TRP A 66 -16.45 -1.10 -11.93
C TRP A 66 -15.76 -0.91 -10.60
N GLY A 67 -14.68 -0.15 -10.61
CA GLY A 67 -13.91 0.17 -9.42
C GLY A 67 -14.44 1.40 -8.70
N PHE A 68 -14.26 1.44 -7.38
CA PHE A 68 -14.60 2.59 -6.55
C PHE A 68 -13.54 2.87 -5.50
N ARG A 69 -13.50 4.11 -5.07
CA ARG A 69 -12.76 4.58 -3.90
C ARG A 69 -13.63 5.54 -3.12
N THR A 70 -13.65 5.40 -1.81
CA THR A 70 -14.32 6.35 -0.93
C THR A 70 -13.54 6.53 0.37
N ILE A 71 -13.67 7.69 0.99
CA ILE A 71 -13.18 7.95 2.35
C ILE A 71 -14.39 8.17 3.23
N ILE A 72 -14.57 7.26 4.19
CA ILE A 72 -15.64 7.36 5.18
C ILE A 72 -15.07 8.11 6.38
N GLU A 73 -15.61 9.28 6.65
CA GLU A 73 -15.17 10.13 7.74
C GLU A 73 -15.33 9.47 9.11
N ARG A 74 -14.44 9.84 10.03
CA ARG A 74 -14.56 9.41 11.42
C ARG A 74 -15.72 10.13 12.09
N ASP A 75 -16.66 9.37 12.55
CA ASP A 75 -17.79 9.88 13.29
C ASP A 75 -18.21 8.87 14.36
N LYS A 76 -19.37 9.09 14.96
CA LYS A 76 -20.03 8.14 15.86
C LYS A 76 -20.21 6.80 15.15
N ARG A 77 -20.49 5.76 15.94
CA ARG A 77 -20.71 4.40 15.42
C ARG A 77 -21.73 4.37 14.29
N LYS A 78 -21.29 3.96 13.11
CA LYS A 78 -22.05 3.84 11.88
C LYS A 78 -21.91 2.44 11.29
N SER A 79 -22.99 1.92 10.70
CA SER A 79 -23.02 0.62 10.03
C SER A 79 -23.27 0.83 8.55
N PHE A 80 -22.46 0.21 7.71
CA PHE A 80 -22.49 0.37 6.26
C PHE A 80 -22.71 -0.96 5.58
N SER A 81 -23.53 -0.95 4.53
CA SER A 81 -23.70 -2.06 3.58
C SER A 81 -23.68 -1.55 2.15
N PHE A 82 -23.47 -2.44 1.20
CA PHE A 82 -23.45 -2.09 -0.20
C PHE A 82 -24.70 -2.55 -0.94
N THR A 83 -25.11 -1.77 -1.91
CA THR A 83 -26.20 -2.09 -2.83
C THR A 83 -25.79 -1.69 -4.24
N VAL A 84 -26.10 -2.52 -5.21
CA VAL A 84 -25.92 -2.21 -6.64
C VAL A 84 -27.29 -2.00 -7.27
N GLU A 85 -27.45 -0.91 -7.97
CA GLU A 85 -28.66 -0.61 -8.75
C GLU A 85 -28.37 -0.72 -10.23
N ILE A 86 -29.27 -1.39 -10.97
CA ILE A 86 -29.22 -1.58 -12.40
C ILE A 86 -30.62 -1.26 -12.94
N GLY A 87 -30.77 -0.13 -13.61
CA GLY A 87 -32.07 0.42 -13.94
C GLY A 87 -32.91 0.63 -12.67
N GLU A 88 -34.13 0.13 -12.66
CA GLU A 88 -35.04 0.25 -11.50
C GLU A 88 -34.86 -0.83 -10.43
N ARG A 89 -33.90 -1.74 -10.59
CA ARG A 89 -33.69 -2.88 -9.68
C ARG A 89 -32.53 -2.64 -8.74
N SER A 90 -32.75 -2.95 -7.46
CA SER A 90 -31.77 -2.80 -6.38
C SER A 90 -31.35 -4.17 -5.84
N TYR A 91 -30.06 -4.42 -5.74
CA TYR A 91 -29.46 -5.67 -5.32
C TYR A 91 -28.55 -5.43 -4.11
N PRO A 92 -28.91 -5.91 -2.91
CA PRO A 92 -27.96 -5.98 -1.81
C PRO A 92 -26.80 -6.90 -2.19
N VAL A 93 -25.57 -6.51 -1.88
CA VAL A 93 -24.38 -7.28 -2.22
C VAL A 93 -23.54 -7.58 -1.00
N ASP A 94 -23.19 -8.84 -0.85
CA ASP A 94 -22.17 -9.27 0.08
C ASP A 94 -20.77 -8.96 -0.52
N PHE A 95 -19.78 -8.81 0.32
CA PHE A 95 -18.43 -8.50 -0.13
C PHE A 95 -17.39 -9.50 0.36
N GLU A 96 -16.39 -9.72 -0.47
CA GLU A 96 -15.18 -10.45 -0.16
C GLU A 96 -14.03 -9.46 0.13
N CYS A 97 -13.05 -9.88 0.92
CA CYS A 97 -11.89 -9.07 1.27
C CYS A 97 -10.66 -9.54 0.51
N GLY A 98 -10.01 -8.63 -0.17
CA GLY A 98 -8.73 -8.81 -0.83
C GLY A 98 -7.54 -8.78 0.14
N GLU A 99 -6.36 -8.84 -0.40
CA GLU A 99 -5.11 -9.08 0.30
C GLU A 99 -4.66 -7.95 1.25
N TRP A 100 -4.98 -6.70 0.90
CA TRP A 100 -4.64 -5.51 1.70
C TRP A 100 -5.72 -5.10 2.70
N VAL A 101 -6.75 -5.89 2.83
CA VAL A 101 -7.80 -5.64 3.80
C VAL A 101 -7.41 -6.31 5.11
N VAL A 102 -7.42 -5.55 6.20
CA VAL A 102 -7.06 -6.03 7.55
C VAL A 102 -7.94 -7.19 8.01
N PHE A 103 -9.13 -7.28 7.46
CA PHE A 103 -10.06 -8.35 7.76
C PHE A 103 -9.71 -9.64 7.02
N ASN A 104 -9.88 -10.75 7.70
CA ASN A 104 -9.82 -12.08 7.11
C ASN A 104 -10.83 -13.00 7.80
N LYS A 105 -10.95 -14.25 7.33
CA LYS A 105 -11.90 -15.23 7.90
C LYS A 105 -11.72 -15.44 9.42
N LYS A 106 -10.50 -15.21 9.95
CA LYS A 106 -10.19 -15.37 11.39
C LYS A 106 -10.31 -14.06 12.17
N ARG A 107 -10.23 -12.90 11.50
CA ARG A 107 -10.25 -11.59 12.13
C ARG A 107 -11.40 -10.74 11.57
N LYS A 108 -12.51 -10.70 12.29
CA LYS A 108 -13.70 -9.91 11.94
C LYS A 108 -13.78 -8.57 12.71
N SER A 109 -12.75 -8.22 13.46
CA SER A 109 -12.68 -6.96 14.22
C SER A 109 -11.25 -6.54 14.44
N PHE A 110 -10.99 -5.24 14.34
CA PHE A 110 -9.70 -4.63 14.70
C PHE A 110 -9.89 -3.20 15.22
N VAL A 111 -8.84 -2.66 15.85
CA VAL A 111 -8.73 -1.24 16.21
C VAL A 111 -7.42 -0.71 15.68
N MET A 112 -7.48 0.34 14.87
CA MET A 112 -6.32 1.00 14.26
C MET A 112 -6.58 2.50 14.12
N ASN A 113 -5.58 3.31 14.43
CA ASN A 113 -5.65 4.77 14.28
C ASN A 113 -6.90 5.42 14.90
N GLY A 114 -7.33 4.95 16.07
CA GLY A 114 -8.51 5.48 16.76
C GLY A 114 -9.85 5.10 16.14
N VAL A 115 -9.86 4.11 15.23
CA VAL A 115 -11.08 3.55 14.65
C VAL A 115 -11.17 2.07 15.00
N LYS A 116 -12.32 1.67 15.55
CA LYS A 116 -12.71 0.28 15.71
C LYS A 116 -13.58 -0.14 14.54
N CYS A 117 -13.17 -1.19 13.88
CA CYS A 117 -13.92 -1.76 12.78
C CYS A 117 -14.40 -3.15 13.15
N ARG A 118 -15.61 -3.47 12.75
CA ARG A 118 -16.16 -4.84 12.76
C ARG A 118 -16.74 -5.12 11.40
N MET A 119 -16.60 -6.35 10.94
CA MET A 119 -17.08 -6.77 9.63
C MET A 119 -17.86 -8.08 9.74
N SER A 120 -18.97 -8.14 9.04
CA SER A 120 -19.72 -9.35 8.69
C SER A 120 -19.65 -9.54 7.17
N ASP A 121 -20.29 -10.55 6.63
CA ASP A 121 -20.22 -10.82 5.18
C ASP A 121 -21.02 -9.78 4.35
N SER A 122 -22.00 -9.09 4.97
CA SER A 122 -22.88 -8.12 4.30
C SER A 122 -22.73 -6.68 4.77
N CYS A 123 -22.07 -6.44 5.90
CA CYS A 123 -21.91 -5.08 6.43
C CYS A 123 -20.62 -4.92 7.25
N PHE A 124 -20.18 -3.68 7.37
CA PHE A 124 -19.12 -3.31 8.29
C PHE A 124 -19.56 -2.15 9.19
N VAL A 125 -19.02 -2.13 10.40
CA VAL A 125 -19.32 -1.11 11.42
C VAL A 125 -18.05 -0.38 11.75
N LEU A 126 -18.07 0.95 11.65
CA LEU A 126 -17.00 1.85 12.07
C LEU A 126 -17.42 2.56 13.35
N GLU A 127 -16.47 2.70 14.27
CA GLU A 127 -16.69 3.37 15.56
C GLU A 127 -15.40 4.09 15.96
N SER A 128 -15.47 5.40 16.18
CA SER A 128 -14.35 6.15 16.74
C SER A 128 -14.10 5.73 18.18
N VAL A 129 -12.85 5.47 18.54
CA VAL A 129 -12.46 5.02 19.87
C VAL A 129 -11.32 5.86 20.45
N GLU A 130 -11.38 6.03 21.76
CA GLU A 130 -10.34 6.72 22.51
C GLU A 130 -9.06 5.86 22.63
N ARG A 131 -7.93 6.52 22.93
CA ARG A 131 -6.64 5.87 23.17
C ARG A 131 -6.70 4.76 24.23
N LYS A 132 -7.57 4.90 25.23
CA LYS A 132 -7.74 3.87 26.28
C LYS A 132 -8.29 2.58 25.67
N ALA A 133 -9.35 2.67 24.88
CA ALA A 133 -9.96 1.52 24.22
C ALA A 133 -9.01 0.85 23.22
N GLU A 134 -8.18 1.64 22.51
CA GLU A 134 -7.13 1.08 21.64
C GLU A 134 -6.07 0.32 22.44
N LYS A 135 -5.64 0.84 23.61
CA LYS A 135 -4.70 0.12 24.49
C LYS A 135 -5.31 -1.18 25.04
N GLU A 136 -6.58 -1.16 25.40
CA GLU A 136 -7.30 -2.34 25.88
C GLU A 136 -7.41 -3.41 24.77
N TYR A 137 -7.71 -3.00 23.55
CA TYR A 137 -7.71 -3.89 22.40
C TYR A 137 -6.32 -4.52 22.21
N LYS A 138 -5.24 -3.76 22.20
CA LYS A 138 -3.87 -4.29 22.08
C LYS A 138 -3.54 -5.30 23.17
N LYS A 139 -3.93 -5.04 24.41
CA LYS A 139 -3.78 -5.99 25.53
C LYS A 139 -4.60 -7.27 25.32
N SER A 140 -5.83 -7.16 24.82
CA SER A 140 -6.67 -8.32 24.54
C SER A 140 -6.09 -9.20 23.43
N GLU A 141 -5.56 -8.59 22.39
CA GLU A 141 -4.85 -9.30 21.30
C GLU A 141 -3.60 -10.01 21.82
N LEU A 142 -2.82 -9.38 22.70
CA LEU A 142 -1.68 -10.05 23.33
C LEU A 142 -2.10 -11.29 24.12
N LYS A 143 -3.17 -11.20 24.93
CA LYS A 143 -3.71 -12.36 25.66
C LYS A 143 -4.19 -13.47 24.72
N ARG A 144 -4.81 -13.10 23.60
CA ARG A 144 -5.25 -14.05 22.57
C ARG A 144 -4.05 -14.81 21.97
N TYR A 145 -3.01 -14.09 21.53
CA TYR A 145 -1.84 -14.70 20.91
C TYR A 145 -0.95 -15.48 21.89
N LEU A 146 -0.89 -15.09 23.16
CA LEU A 146 -0.19 -15.86 24.18
C LEU A 146 -0.69 -17.32 24.25
N ARG A 147 -2.01 -17.51 23.99
CA ARG A 147 -2.64 -18.84 24.01
C ARG A 147 -2.60 -19.55 22.66
N SER A 148 -2.64 -18.82 21.55
CA SER A 148 -2.80 -19.40 20.20
C SER A 148 -1.51 -19.48 19.39
N ASN A 149 -0.61 -18.49 19.50
CA ASN A 149 0.63 -18.43 18.72
C ASN A 149 1.73 -17.63 19.44
N LYS A 150 2.61 -18.34 20.14
CA LYS A 150 3.70 -17.74 20.94
C LYS A 150 4.68 -16.91 20.11
N LYS A 151 4.93 -17.25 18.84
CA LYS A 151 5.83 -16.46 17.97
C LYS A 151 5.20 -15.11 17.62
N VAL A 152 3.94 -15.10 17.24
CA VAL A 152 3.19 -13.87 16.99
C VAL A 152 3.08 -13.04 18.27
N PHE A 153 2.78 -13.68 19.41
CA PHE A 153 2.76 -13.00 20.70
C PHE A 153 4.06 -12.27 20.99
N ALA A 154 5.21 -12.95 20.83
CA ALA A 154 6.51 -12.34 21.14
C ALA A 154 6.77 -11.06 20.33
N VAL A 155 6.50 -11.08 19.01
CA VAL A 155 6.66 -9.89 18.16
C VAL A 155 5.71 -8.78 18.58
N ARG A 156 4.43 -9.09 18.80
CA ARG A 156 3.42 -8.11 19.22
C ARG A 156 3.72 -7.53 20.60
N PHE A 157 4.23 -8.35 21.53
CA PHE A 157 4.62 -7.91 22.86
C PHE A 157 5.82 -6.98 22.84
N ILE A 158 6.86 -7.31 22.09
CA ILE A 158 8.03 -6.42 21.92
C ILE A 158 7.57 -5.10 21.26
N ASN A 159 6.76 -5.19 20.19
CA ASN A 159 6.21 -4.02 19.52
C ASN A 159 5.38 -3.14 20.47
N TYR A 160 4.62 -3.74 21.37
CA TYR A 160 3.82 -3.01 22.37
C TYR A 160 4.70 -2.23 23.37
N LEU A 161 5.88 -2.76 23.70
CA LEU A 161 6.85 -2.13 24.63
C LEU A 161 7.77 -1.13 23.94
N MET A 162 7.87 -1.14 22.61
CA MET A 162 8.76 -0.20 21.89
C MET A 162 8.33 1.25 22.10
N PRO A 163 9.32 2.15 22.33
CA PRO A 163 9.05 3.56 22.41
C PRO A 163 8.52 4.10 21.09
N LYS A 164 7.59 5.05 21.16
CA LYS A 164 7.08 5.73 19.97
C LYS A 164 8.15 6.68 19.44
N LYS A 165 8.71 6.36 18.29
CA LYS A 165 9.69 7.16 17.56
C LYS A 165 9.17 7.42 16.15
N ARG A 166 9.65 8.49 15.55
CA ARG A 166 9.44 8.76 14.13
C ARG A 166 10.48 7.97 13.35
N ILE A 167 10.04 6.93 12.62
CA ILE A 167 10.93 6.00 11.91
C ILE A 167 10.56 6.02 10.44
N TRP A 168 11.56 6.22 9.58
CA TRP A 168 11.42 6.07 8.14
C TRP A 168 12.32 4.94 7.65
N LEU A 169 11.80 4.07 6.77
CA LEU A 169 12.51 2.94 6.19
C LEU A 169 12.66 3.14 4.68
N TYR A 170 13.86 2.92 4.18
CA TYR A 170 14.20 3.09 2.76
C TYR A 170 14.56 1.74 2.16
N HIS A 171 13.98 1.40 1.00
CA HIS A 171 14.12 0.09 0.37
C HIS A 171 14.42 0.21 -1.12
N ASP A 172 15.48 -0.44 -1.55
CA ASP A 172 15.75 -0.73 -2.96
C ASP A 172 15.63 -2.22 -3.26
N CYS A 173 15.79 -2.62 -4.52
CA CYS A 173 15.68 -4.00 -4.95
C CYS A 173 16.83 -4.87 -4.46
N LYS A 174 16.58 -6.16 -4.39
CA LYS A 174 17.59 -7.18 -4.08
C LYS A 174 18.76 -7.11 -5.08
N GLY A 175 19.98 -7.04 -4.55
CA GLY A 175 21.22 -7.13 -5.31
C GLY A 175 21.65 -5.89 -6.05
N VAL A 176 20.80 -4.87 -6.20
CA VAL A 176 21.15 -3.61 -6.90
C VAL A 176 21.77 -2.60 -5.94
N GLY A 177 21.23 -2.49 -4.74
CA GLY A 177 21.80 -1.77 -3.61
C GLY A 177 21.93 -0.25 -3.73
N VAL A 178 21.54 0.35 -4.86
CA VAL A 178 21.57 1.80 -5.07
C VAL A 178 20.59 2.19 -6.15
N ASP A 179 19.40 2.62 -5.76
CA ASP A 179 18.39 3.20 -6.65
C ASP A 179 17.77 4.43 -5.97
N ASN A 180 16.62 4.87 -6.36
CA ASN A 180 15.98 6.08 -5.89
C ASN A 180 15.83 6.16 -4.37
N ALA A 181 15.59 5.03 -3.67
CA ALA A 181 15.48 5.03 -2.22
C ALA A 181 16.84 5.26 -1.52
N TYR A 182 17.95 4.84 -2.12
CA TYR A 182 19.27 5.18 -1.62
C TYR A 182 19.53 6.70 -1.71
N TYR A 183 19.30 7.30 -2.87
CA TYR A 183 19.51 8.74 -3.04
C TYR A 183 18.61 9.56 -2.13
N GLN A 184 17.36 9.16 -1.96
CA GLN A 184 16.46 9.80 -1.02
C GLN A 184 16.95 9.63 0.43
N PHE A 185 17.43 8.45 0.82
CA PHE A 185 17.99 8.21 2.15
C PHE A 185 19.21 9.12 2.42
N VAL A 186 20.15 9.19 1.49
CA VAL A 186 21.36 10.01 1.63
C VAL A 186 20.99 11.48 1.80
N HIS A 187 20.05 11.99 1.01
CA HIS A 187 19.54 13.35 1.14
C HIS A 187 18.88 13.57 2.51
N ASP A 188 17.91 12.74 2.85
CA ASP A 188 17.10 12.92 4.06
C ASP A 188 17.93 12.73 5.34
N PHE A 189 19.00 11.94 5.28
CA PHE A 189 19.90 11.70 6.41
C PHE A 189 20.60 12.98 6.90
N THR A 190 20.71 13.99 6.05
CA THR A 190 21.28 15.30 6.39
C THR A 190 20.31 16.19 7.18
N ILE A 191 19.02 15.82 7.27
CA ILE A 191 17.98 16.64 7.88
C ILE A 191 17.83 16.27 9.35
N ASP A 192 18.08 17.25 10.24
CA ASP A 192 17.87 17.10 11.69
C ASP A 192 16.43 17.50 12.07
N ASP A 193 15.52 16.54 12.01
CA ASP A 193 14.09 16.71 12.30
C ASP A 193 13.55 15.70 13.32
N GLY A 194 14.47 15.00 14.02
CA GLY A 194 14.14 13.99 15.02
C GLY A 194 13.58 12.68 14.43
N VAL A 195 13.71 12.46 13.11
CA VAL A 195 13.33 11.20 12.45
C VAL A 195 14.51 10.24 12.40
N GLU A 196 14.33 9.04 12.92
CA GLU A 196 15.30 7.95 12.74
C GLU A 196 15.11 7.32 11.35
N ARG A 197 16.15 7.39 10.52
CA ARG A 197 16.14 6.89 9.15
C ARG A 197 16.99 5.64 9.04
N TYR A 198 16.42 4.58 8.49
CA TYR A 198 17.12 3.31 8.29
C TYR A 198 17.06 2.90 6.83
N TYR A 199 18.20 2.50 6.29
CA TYR A 199 18.26 1.91 4.96
C TYR A 199 18.28 0.38 5.07
N VAL A 200 17.33 -0.27 4.40
CA VAL A 200 17.13 -1.72 4.45
C VAL A 200 17.84 -2.38 3.28
N VAL A 201 18.88 -3.14 3.59
CA VAL A 201 19.68 -3.85 2.60
C VAL A 201 19.08 -5.22 2.31
N ASN A 202 18.62 -5.41 1.08
CA ASN A 202 18.12 -6.69 0.60
C ASN A 202 19.28 -7.51 -0.03
N GLY A 203 20.18 -8.00 0.80
CA GLY A 203 21.39 -8.71 0.43
C GLY A 203 22.45 -8.62 1.52
N SER A 204 23.73 -8.71 1.15
CA SER A 204 24.85 -8.49 2.07
C SER A 204 25.05 -7.00 2.33
N ILE A 205 25.07 -6.60 3.62
CA ILE A 205 25.41 -5.23 4.01
C ILE A 205 26.85 -4.89 3.57
N ASP A 206 27.76 -5.85 3.65
CA ASP A 206 29.17 -5.61 3.28
C ASP A 206 29.34 -5.27 1.79
N ALA A 207 28.47 -5.81 0.92
CA ALA A 207 28.50 -5.52 -0.51
C ALA A 207 28.12 -4.08 -0.89
N VAL A 208 27.51 -3.34 0.01
CA VAL A 208 27.05 -1.96 -0.23
C VAL A 208 27.60 -0.96 0.79
N ARG A 209 28.32 -1.41 1.78
CA ARG A 209 28.81 -0.63 2.93
C ARG A 209 29.63 0.59 2.50
N ASP A 210 30.49 0.44 1.51
CA ASP A 210 31.36 1.48 0.96
C ASP A 210 30.63 2.66 0.32
N LYS A 211 29.35 2.48 -0.01
CA LYS A 211 28.48 3.53 -0.55
C LYS A 211 27.91 4.47 0.50
N PHE A 212 28.11 4.16 1.77
CA PHE A 212 27.56 4.92 2.89
C PHE A 212 28.68 5.49 3.77
N THR A 213 28.47 6.69 4.30
CA THR A 213 29.39 7.28 5.27
C THR A 213 29.42 6.44 6.56
N PRO A 214 30.50 6.53 7.39
CA PRO A 214 30.58 5.81 8.65
C PRO A 214 29.38 6.04 9.59
N GLU A 215 28.78 7.23 9.57
CA GLU A 215 27.57 7.56 10.32
C GLU A 215 26.35 6.82 9.77
N GLN A 216 26.15 6.86 8.47
CA GLN A 216 25.02 6.20 7.81
C GLN A 216 25.07 4.68 7.96
N GLN A 217 26.29 4.09 7.98
CA GLN A 217 26.48 2.64 8.16
C GLN A 217 25.84 2.10 9.45
N LYS A 218 25.72 2.91 10.50
CA LYS A 218 25.06 2.53 11.77
C LYS A 218 23.56 2.31 11.61
N TYR A 219 22.97 2.83 10.56
CA TYR A 219 21.53 2.77 10.24
C TYR A 219 21.21 1.78 9.11
N LEU A 220 22.20 0.98 8.67
CA LEU A 220 21.96 -0.12 7.75
C LEU A 220 21.35 -1.31 8.51
N ILE A 221 20.30 -1.88 7.96
CA ILE A 221 19.66 -3.06 8.53
C ILE A 221 19.40 -4.11 7.45
N SER A 222 19.58 -5.37 7.81
CA SER A 222 19.33 -6.48 6.89
C SER A 222 17.83 -6.70 6.69
N PHE A 223 17.43 -6.89 5.44
CA PHE A 223 16.07 -7.23 5.06
C PHE A 223 15.58 -8.49 5.79
N ARG A 224 14.32 -8.47 6.26
CA ARG A 224 13.67 -9.54 7.05
C ARG A 224 14.35 -9.90 8.38
N SER A 225 15.35 -9.16 8.83
CA SER A 225 15.87 -9.33 10.19
C SER A 225 14.80 -9.01 11.25
N THR A 226 15.03 -9.44 12.48
CA THR A 226 14.14 -9.11 13.62
C THR A 226 14.03 -7.59 13.80
N LYS A 227 15.15 -6.88 13.66
CA LYS A 227 15.17 -5.41 13.73
C LYS A 227 14.31 -4.79 12.65
N HIS A 228 14.44 -5.25 11.39
CA HIS A 228 13.59 -4.78 10.27
C HIS A 228 12.11 -5.01 10.56
N LYS A 229 11.71 -6.21 10.99
CA LYS A 229 10.32 -6.55 11.32
C LYS A 229 9.71 -5.63 12.36
N LEU A 230 10.44 -5.34 13.43
CA LEU A 230 9.97 -4.47 14.50
C LEU A 230 9.92 -3.01 14.08
N LEU A 231 10.94 -2.51 13.37
CA LEU A 231 10.95 -1.15 12.85
C LEU A 231 9.83 -0.92 11.84
N TYR A 232 9.56 -1.90 10.95
CA TYR A 232 8.47 -1.80 9.98
C TYR A 232 7.11 -1.59 10.65
N LEU A 233 6.79 -2.32 11.71
CA LEU A 233 5.52 -2.17 12.44
C LEU A 233 5.37 -0.80 13.14
N ASN A 234 6.48 -0.10 13.37
CA ASN A 234 6.51 1.21 14.01
C ASN A 234 6.87 2.34 13.02
N ALA A 235 7.09 2.03 11.76
CA ALA A 235 7.47 3.02 10.77
C ALA A 235 6.33 4.03 10.53
N GLU A 236 6.70 5.31 10.53
CA GLU A 236 5.82 6.40 10.06
C GLU A 236 5.74 6.38 8.54
N LYS A 237 6.89 6.12 7.88
CA LYS A 237 6.98 6.01 6.41
C LYS A 237 7.84 4.82 5.99
N VAL A 238 7.40 4.17 4.93
CA VAL A 238 8.16 3.19 4.15
C VAL A 238 8.34 3.77 2.76
N ILE A 239 9.57 3.97 2.34
CA ILE A 239 9.95 4.62 1.09
C ILE A 239 10.66 3.57 0.24
N THR A 240 10.11 3.25 -0.92
CA THR A 240 10.62 2.16 -1.75
C THR A 240 10.75 2.58 -3.21
N ALA A 241 11.83 2.16 -3.86
CA ALA A 241 11.98 2.29 -5.30
C ALA A 241 11.31 1.15 -6.09
N PHE A 242 10.85 0.09 -5.40
CA PHE A 242 10.22 -1.09 -6.00
C PHE A 242 8.95 -1.46 -5.25
N ILE A 243 7.84 -1.46 -5.95
CA ILE A 243 6.50 -1.59 -5.36
C ILE A 243 6.14 -3.03 -4.97
N GLU A 244 6.84 -4.02 -5.48
CA GLU A 244 6.60 -5.41 -5.13
C GLU A 244 6.86 -5.64 -3.64
N LYS A 245 5.92 -6.27 -2.95
CA LYS A 245 5.96 -6.55 -1.49
C LYS A 245 7.25 -7.23 -1.07
N GLU A 246 7.78 -8.09 -1.91
CA GLU A 246 9.00 -8.86 -1.69
C GLU A 246 10.22 -7.96 -1.48
N ASN A 247 10.17 -6.71 -1.93
CA ASN A 247 11.26 -5.74 -1.79
C ASN A 247 11.20 -4.93 -0.48
N TYR A 248 10.03 -4.70 0.10
CA TYR A 248 9.91 -3.86 1.29
C TYR A 248 9.18 -4.51 2.48
N LEU A 249 8.28 -5.48 2.25
CA LEU A 249 7.53 -6.14 3.33
C LEU A 249 8.40 -7.20 4.01
N PRO A 250 8.70 -7.07 5.32
CA PRO A 250 9.57 -8.03 6.00
C PRO A 250 8.89 -9.36 6.37
N TYR A 251 7.58 -9.44 6.23
CA TYR A 251 6.77 -10.60 6.55
C TYR A 251 6.39 -11.38 5.29
N PHE A 252 6.33 -12.69 5.40
CA PHE A 252 5.74 -13.53 4.36
C PHE A 252 4.21 -13.32 4.31
N SER A 253 3.62 -13.50 3.14
CA SER A 253 2.20 -13.26 2.88
C SER A 253 1.26 -14.10 3.75
N ASP A 254 1.66 -15.31 4.13
CA ASP A 254 0.89 -16.21 5.00
C ASP A 254 0.83 -15.76 6.46
N ILE A 255 1.84 -15.02 6.94
CA ILE A 255 1.92 -14.55 8.32
C ILE A 255 1.64 -13.04 8.48
N TYR A 256 1.78 -12.26 7.42
CA TYR A 256 1.55 -10.82 7.48
C TYR A 256 0.15 -10.43 8.01
N PRO A 257 -0.94 -11.16 7.66
CA PRO A 257 -2.26 -10.88 8.22
C PRO A 257 -2.33 -10.87 9.75
N GLU A 258 -1.39 -11.54 10.43
CA GLU A 258 -1.32 -11.54 11.90
C GLU A 258 -0.73 -10.25 12.48
N TYR A 259 -0.15 -9.38 11.64
CA TYR A 259 0.52 -8.13 12.04
C TYR A 259 -0.02 -6.88 11.35
N ILE A 260 -0.86 -7.03 10.33
CA ILE A 260 -1.30 -5.92 9.46
C ILE A 260 -1.97 -4.77 10.25
N ASP A 261 -2.64 -5.08 11.37
CA ASP A 261 -3.26 -4.09 12.26
C ASP A 261 -2.25 -3.30 13.11
N LEU A 262 -0.98 -3.68 13.11
CA LEU A 262 0.09 -2.97 13.82
C LEU A 262 0.77 -1.92 12.95
N PHE A 263 0.77 -2.09 11.64
CA PHE A 263 1.36 -1.14 10.71
C PHE A 263 0.34 -0.06 10.31
N SER A 264 0.58 1.14 10.75
CA SER A 264 -0.26 2.33 10.44
C SER A 264 0.46 3.41 9.66
N GLY A 265 1.66 3.11 9.18
CA GLY A 265 2.48 4.03 8.41
C GLY A 265 2.03 4.20 6.98
N ASP A 266 2.66 5.15 6.31
CA ASP A 266 2.46 5.47 4.91
C ASP A 266 3.54 4.84 4.04
N VAL A 267 3.16 4.33 2.86
CA VAL A 267 4.09 3.75 1.89
C VAL A 267 4.21 4.69 0.70
N TYR A 268 5.44 5.08 0.37
CA TYR A 268 5.74 5.93 -0.77
C TYR A 268 6.57 5.17 -1.80
N TYR A 269 6.12 5.22 -3.03
CA TYR A 269 6.78 4.60 -4.15
C TYR A 269 7.51 5.65 -4.98
N LEU A 270 8.84 5.53 -5.08
CA LEU A 270 9.70 6.48 -5.79
C LEU A 270 9.90 6.13 -7.27
N GLN A 271 9.37 4.99 -7.70
CA GLN A 271 9.68 4.34 -8.96
C GLN A 271 11.20 3.97 -9.12
N HIS A 272 11.50 3.13 -10.08
CA HIS A 272 12.88 2.78 -10.49
C HIS A 272 13.14 3.16 -11.96
N GLY A 273 12.15 3.73 -12.62
CA GLY A 273 12.16 4.21 -13.99
C GLY A 273 10.76 4.66 -14.40
N VAL A 274 10.67 5.49 -15.43
CA VAL A 274 9.39 5.95 -15.98
C VAL A 274 8.58 4.76 -16.47
N LEU A 275 7.35 4.62 -15.95
CA LEU A 275 6.46 3.51 -16.32
C LEU A 275 5.90 3.74 -17.72
N HIS A 276 6.38 2.97 -18.70
CA HIS A 276 5.91 2.99 -20.09
C HIS A 276 5.08 1.78 -20.49
N ALA A 277 5.11 0.71 -19.68
CA ALA A 277 4.35 -0.51 -19.94
C ALA A 277 2.94 -0.41 -19.35
N HIS A 278 1.93 -0.93 -20.08
CA HIS A 278 0.56 -0.99 -19.57
C HIS A 278 0.38 -2.24 -18.68
N LEU A 279 0.44 -2.05 -17.35
CA LEU A 279 0.42 -3.11 -16.34
C LEU A 279 -0.58 -2.81 -15.21
N PRO A 280 -1.87 -2.51 -15.51
CA PRO A 280 -2.83 -2.11 -14.47
C PRO A 280 -3.05 -3.18 -13.40
N TRP A 281 -2.95 -4.45 -13.76
CA TRP A 281 -3.05 -5.56 -12.79
C TRP A 281 -1.94 -5.58 -11.74
N LYS A 282 -0.83 -4.86 -11.99
CA LYS A 282 0.33 -4.81 -11.08
C LYS A 282 0.41 -3.48 -10.33
N TYR A 283 0.10 -2.37 -10.99
CA TYR A 283 0.35 -1.02 -10.49
C TYR A 283 -0.91 -0.22 -10.17
N SER A 284 -2.12 -0.79 -10.25
CA SER A 284 -3.34 -0.05 -9.88
C SER A 284 -3.36 0.30 -8.40
N TYR A 285 -3.80 1.50 -8.09
CA TYR A 285 -3.82 2.07 -6.75
C TYR A 285 -4.55 1.21 -5.71
N ASP A 286 -5.66 0.61 -6.10
CA ASP A 286 -6.46 -0.27 -5.25
C ASP A 286 -5.76 -1.59 -4.92
N ARG A 287 -4.79 -2.02 -5.74
CA ARG A 287 -3.99 -3.25 -5.55
C ARG A 287 -2.70 -3.03 -4.76
N LEU A 288 -2.37 -1.78 -4.48
CA LEU A 288 -1.15 -1.38 -3.79
C LEU A 288 -1.46 -0.81 -2.41
N ASP A 289 -0.60 -1.07 -1.42
CA ASP A 289 -0.67 -0.36 -0.14
C ASP A 289 0.18 0.92 -0.18
N VAL A 290 0.03 1.73 -1.23
CA VAL A 290 0.74 2.99 -1.37
C VAL A 290 -0.13 4.16 -0.92
N THR A 291 0.53 5.16 -0.33
CA THR A 291 -0.05 6.45 0.04
C THR A 291 0.27 7.48 -1.01
N GLY A 292 1.45 7.40 -1.61
CA GLY A 292 1.89 8.31 -2.66
C GLY A 292 2.91 7.68 -3.59
N GLU A 293 2.92 8.16 -4.84
CA GLU A 293 3.84 7.73 -5.89
C GLU A 293 4.48 8.93 -6.56
N VAL A 294 5.79 8.89 -6.77
CA VAL A 294 6.53 9.93 -7.50
C VAL A 294 6.31 9.74 -8.99
N VAL A 295 5.90 10.82 -9.66
CA VAL A 295 5.71 10.88 -11.12
C VAL A 295 6.51 12.06 -11.68
N SER A 296 7.26 11.82 -12.74
CA SER A 296 8.25 12.77 -13.27
C SER A 296 7.73 13.61 -14.42
N THR A 297 6.62 13.22 -15.05
CA THR A 297 6.07 13.88 -16.23
C THR A 297 4.57 14.03 -16.16
N SER A 298 4.02 15.00 -16.93
CA SER A 298 2.58 15.15 -17.08
C SER A 298 1.91 13.94 -17.74
N TYR A 299 2.62 13.24 -18.61
CA TYR A 299 2.15 11.99 -19.22
C TYR A 299 2.00 10.87 -18.21
N GLU A 300 2.92 10.76 -17.24
CA GLU A 300 2.77 9.81 -16.16
C GLU A 300 1.57 10.16 -15.28
N VAL A 301 1.37 11.44 -14.93
CA VAL A 301 0.18 11.87 -14.17
C VAL A 301 -1.09 11.42 -14.89
N GLU A 302 -1.21 11.69 -16.19
CA GLU A 302 -2.37 11.29 -16.98
C GLU A 302 -2.52 9.75 -17.02
N ASN A 303 -1.42 9.03 -17.23
CA ASN A 303 -1.42 7.57 -17.28
C ASN A 303 -1.84 6.96 -15.95
N PHE A 304 -1.25 7.40 -14.83
CA PHE A 304 -1.58 6.88 -13.52
C PHE A 304 -3.01 7.19 -13.09
N THR A 305 -3.50 8.37 -13.43
CA THR A 305 -4.88 8.76 -13.13
C THR A 305 -5.90 7.94 -13.95
N LYS A 306 -5.69 7.84 -15.27
CA LYS A 306 -6.66 7.21 -16.18
C LYS A 306 -6.58 5.66 -16.16
N ASN A 307 -5.37 5.10 -16.15
CA ASN A 307 -5.15 3.68 -16.39
C ASN A 307 -4.83 2.89 -15.12
N TYR A 308 -4.42 3.57 -14.04
CA TYR A 308 -4.03 2.94 -12.79
C TYR A 308 -4.84 3.43 -11.58
N PHE A 309 -5.85 4.26 -11.82
CA PHE A 309 -6.83 4.73 -10.83
C PHE A 309 -6.20 5.42 -9.61
N PHE A 310 -5.04 6.06 -9.79
CA PHE A 310 -4.47 6.89 -8.74
C PHE A 310 -5.29 8.16 -8.58
N PRO A 311 -5.69 8.50 -7.35
CA PRO A 311 -6.19 9.84 -7.11
C PRO A 311 -5.05 10.85 -7.25
N GLU A 312 -5.34 12.03 -7.80
CA GLU A 312 -4.28 13.01 -8.11
C GLU A 312 -3.48 13.42 -6.86
N GLU A 313 -4.13 13.49 -5.71
CA GLU A 313 -3.49 13.78 -4.42
C GLU A 313 -2.47 12.72 -3.95
N ALA A 314 -2.51 11.53 -4.53
CA ALA A 314 -1.50 10.48 -4.27
C ALA A 314 -0.31 10.55 -5.24
N LEU A 315 -0.36 11.41 -6.25
CA LEU A 315 0.74 11.60 -7.20
C LEU A 315 1.64 12.76 -6.79
N ILE A 316 2.91 12.45 -6.51
CA ILE A 316 3.93 13.42 -6.12
C ILE A 316 4.68 13.83 -7.37
N LYS A 317 4.38 15.03 -7.89
CA LYS A 317 4.98 15.57 -9.10
C LYS A 317 6.42 16.04 -8.80
N SER A 318 7.41 15.19 -9.04
CA SER A 318 8.82 15.47 -8.79
C SER A 318 9.71 14.62 -9.68
N LYS A 319 10.97 15.03 -9.84
CA LYS A 319 12.01 14.18 -10.41
C LYS A 319 12.24 12.95 -9.52
N MET A 320 12.74 11.88 -10.11
CA MET A 320 13.28 10.76 -9.33
C MET A 320 14.52 11.20 -8.56
N PRO A 321 14.68 10.79 -7.30
CA PRO A 321 15.78 11.26 -6.44
C PRO A 321 17.18 11.11 -7.03
N ARG A 322 17.45 10.07 -7.80
CA ARG A 322 18.75 9.85 -8.45
C ARG A 322 19.14 10.94 -9.46
N TYR A 323 18.17 11.67 -10.02
CA TYR A 323 18.48 12.71 -11.00
C TYR A 323 19.18 13.92 -10.41
N ASP A 324 19.08 14.16 -9.12
CA ASP A 324 19.79 15.25 -8.44
C ASP A 324 21.29 14.97 -8.33
N TYR A 325 21.73 13.72 -8.57
CA TYR A 325 23.13 13.29 -8.52
C TYR A 325 23.76 13.10 -9.91
N PHE A 326 23.04 13.39 -10.97
CA PHE A 326 23.62 13.44 -12.31
C PHE A 326 24.28 14.79 -12.51
N ASP A 327 25.59 14.84 -12.32
CA ASP A 327 26.42 15.96 -12.75
C ASP A 327 26.47 16.00 -14.28
N ALA A 328 25.71 16.92 -14.86
CA ALA A 328 25.92 17.31 -16.24
C ALA A 328 27.19 18.18 -16.30
N ASP A 329 28.35 17.55 -16.26
CA ASP A 329 29.62 18.23 -16.56
C ASP A 329 29.62 18.57 -18.05
N GLU A 330 29.04 19.71 -18.40
CA GLU A 330 28.91 20.20 -19.78
C GLU A 330 30.26 20.32 -20.49
N ASN A 331 31.37 20.43 -19.73
CA ASN A 331 32.71 20.57 -20.27
C ASN A 331 33.39 19.23 -20.64
N LYS A 332 32.75 18.10 -20.34
CA LYS A 332 33.27 16.75 -20.64
C LYS A 332 32.45 15.98 -21.66
N ALA A 333 31.58 16.66 -22.41
CA ALA A 333 30.84 16.02 -23.50
C ALA A 333 31.79 15.35 -24.47
N LYS A 334 31.82 14.02 -24.44
CA LYS A 334 32.53 13.18 -25.43
C LYS A 334 31.57 12.96 -26.59
N ASN A 335 32.09 12.95 -27.82
CA ASN A 335 31.33 12.53 -29.00
C ASN A 335 31.06 11.01 -28.94
N VAL A 336 30.20 10.60 -28.04
CA VAL A 336 29.84 9.19 -27.81
C VAL A 336 28.37 9.02 -28.06
N ILE A 337 28.02 8.07 -28.90
CA ILE A 337 26.64 7.62 -29.11
C ILE A 337 26.44 6.38 -28.23
N LEU A 338 25.53 6.48 -27.23
CA LEU A 338 25.13 5.35 -26.44
C LEU A 338 23.91 4.67 -27.09
N PHE A 339 24.10 3.44 -27.55
CA PHE A 339 23.01 2.58 -27.98
C PHE A 339 22.62 1.66 -26.82
N ALA A 340 21.47 1.94 -26.13
CA ALA A 340 20.99 1.21 -24.99
C ALA A 340 19.54 0.77 -25.19
N PRO A 341 19.28 -0.25 -26.03
CA PRO A 341 17.92 -0.75 -26.24
C PRO A 341 17.37 -1.39 -24.98
N SER A 342 16.06 -1.26 -24.76
CA SER A 342 15.38 -1.98 -23.67
C SER A 342 15.61 -3.48 -23.80
N TRP A 343 15.89 -4.13 -22.68
CA TRP A 343 15.98 -5.59 -22.62
C TRP A 343 14.64 -6.24 -23.04
N ARG A 344 14.73 -7.39 -23.70
CA ARG A 344 13.58 -8.18 -24.14
C ARG A 344 13.62 -9.53 -23.46
N LYS A 345 12.57 -9.89 -22.71
CA LYS A 345 12.52 -11.15 -21.96
C LYS A 345 12.75 -12.40 -22.84
N TYR A 346 12.29 -12.36 -24.08
CA TYR A 346 12.48 -13.47 -25.06
C TYR A 346 13.88 -13.57 -25.64
N LEU A 347 14.76 -12.60 -25.35
CA LEU A 347 16.17 -12.64 -25.73
C LEU A 347 17.07 -13.19 -24.61
N ILE A 348 16.50 -13.48 -23.45
CA ILE A 348 17.18 -14.04 -22.29
C ILE A 348 16.65 -15.47 -22.14
N SER A 349 17.13 -16.37 -22.99
CA SER A 349 16.85 -17.81 -22.89
C SER A 349 18.05 -18.54 -22.33
#